data_c1fe03039174e901b44efa8f94855da7
#
_entry.id   c1fe03039174e901b44efa8f94855da7
#
_cell.length_a   1.000
_cell.length_b   1.000
_cell.length_c   1.000
_cell.angle_alpha   90.00
_cell.angle_beta   90.00
_cell.angle_gamma   90.00
#
_symmetry.space_group_name_H-M   'P 1'
#
loop_
_entity.id
_entity.type
_entity.pdbx_description
1 polymer ?
#
loop_
_entity_poly.entity_id
_entity_poly.type
_entity_poly.pdbx_seq_one_letter_code
_entity_poly.pdbx_strand_id
1 'polypeptide(L)'
;TVSDGAGTTDTANLVITVTGVGPVGSADTATATESQTLSANAAGGVLTNDTGGDTESLAVTNVSSNGTGNSGAADAGVLGTYGTLTVAADGSYTYIANTAAAEALDAGDTVTEVFTYTVKDDDDKNSSTATLTITINGANDAIVAVDDTDSVDEGETVSRTVSDPQELDHDDTDVD
;
A
#
# COMPACT_ATOMS: atom_id res chain seq x y z
N THR A 1 43.29 32.10 -18.01
CA THR A 1 44.32 32.66 -18.91
C THR A 1 45.68 32.17 -18.49
N VAL A 2 46.44 31.71 -19.46
CA VAL A 2 47.86 31.38 -19.29
C VAL A 2 48.64 32.39 -20.11
N SER A 3 49.72 32.96 -19.54
CA SER A 3 50.57 33.91 -20.20
C SER A 3 51.97 33.30 -20.40
N ASP A 4 52.59 33.55 -21.53
CA ASP A 4 53.99 33.15 -21.86
C ASP A 4 55.05 34.06 -21.30
N GLY A 5 54.67 35.15 -20.60
CA GLY A 5 55.60 36.18 -20.08
C GLY A 5 56.06 37.17 -21.10
N ALA A 6 55.74 36.97 -22.39
CA ALA A 6 56.06 37.84 -23.49
C ALA A 6 54.88 38.70 -23.97
N GLY A 7 53.80 38.73 -23.24
CA GLY A 7 52.61 39.53 -23.51
C GLY A 7 51.50 38.80 -24.30
N THR A 8 51.75 37.57 -24.72
CA THR A 8 50.70 36.71 -25.31
C THR A 8 49.92 35.98 -24.21
N THR A 9 48.60 35.95 -24.32
CA THR A 9 47.69 35.24 -23.41
C THR A 9 46.77 34.32 -24.19
N ASP A 10 46.58 33.13 -23.69
CA ASP A 10 45.56 32.21 -24.18
C ASP A 10 44.55 31.86 -23.06
N THR A 11 43.35 31.50 -23.45
CA THR A 11 42.27 31.15 -22.54
C THR A 11 41.77 29.75 -22.83
N ALA A 12 41.79 28.90 -21.83
CA ALA A 12 41.13 27.60 -21.87
C ALA A 12 39.98 27.58 -20.89
N ASN A 13 38.92 26.94 -21.27
CA ASN A 13 37.77 26.69 -20.39
C ASN A 13 37.94 25.34 -19.68
N LEU A 14 37.87 25.36 -18.35
CA LEU A 14 37.69 24.15 -17.56
C LEU A 14 36.17 23.96 -17.34
N VAL A 15 35.62 22.88 -17.89
CA VAL A 15 34.26 22.47 -17.61
C VAL A 15 34.34 21.45 -16.49
N ILE A 16 33.75 21.76 -15.36
CA ILE A 16 33.56 20.82 -14.23
C ILE A 16 32.10 20.45 -14.25
N THR A 17 31.81 19.15 -14.46
CA THR A 17 30.46 18.60 -14.28
C THR A 17 30.40 18.03 -12.88
N VAL A 18 29.50 18.57 -12.05
CA VAL A 18 29.14 17.98 -10.75
C VAL A 18 27.92 17.11 -10.99
N THR A 19 28.04 15.83 -10.69
CA THR A 19 26.90 14.91 -10.69
C THR A 19 26.39 14.80 -9.26
N GLY A 20 25.09 15.05 -9.07
CA GLY A 20 24.40 14.83 -7.80
C GLY A 20 24.43 13.35 -7.39
N VAL A 21 24.36 13.09 -6.12
CA VAL A 21 24.17 11.73 -5.56
C VAL A 21 22.67 11.52 -5.45
N GLY A 22 22.14 10.53 -6.17
CA GLY A 22 20.70 10.26 -6.15
C GLY A 22 20.20 9.67 -4.83
N PRO A 23 18.87 9.61 -4.67
CA PRO A 23 18.24 9.07 -3.47
C PRO A 23 18.51 7.57 -3.31
N VAL A 24 18.46 7.10 -2.07
CA VAL A 24 18.51 5.68 -1.73
C VAL A 24 17.27 5.35 -0.92
N GLY A 25 16.38 4.55 -1.52
CA GLY A 25 15.20 4.04 -0.86
C GLY A 25 15.52 2.82 -0.01
N SER A 26 14.93 2.73 1.16
CA SER A 26 15.06 1.65 2.12
C SER A 26 13.70 0.98 2.37
N ALA A 27 13.70 -0.33 2.62
CA ALA A 27 12.45 -1.06 2.82
C ALA A 27 11.74 -0.70 4.12
N ASP A 28 10.41 -0.64 4.06
CA ASP A 28 9.51 -0.37 5.17
C ASP A 28 8.64 -1.57 5.51
N THR A 29 8.12 -1.57 6.73
CA THR A 29 7.13 -2.55 7.19
C THR A 29 6.00 -1.86 7.95
N ALA A 30 4.80 -2.41 7.81
CA ALA A 30 3.61 -1.95 8.54
C ALA A 30 2.72 -3.14 8.89
N THR A 31 1.77 -2.93 9.80
CA THR A 31 0.77 -3.93 10.17
C THR A 31 -0.62 -3.31 10.08
N ALA A 32 -1.52 -3.98 9.38
CA ALA A 32 -2.93 -3.64 9.26
C ALA A 32 -3.78 -4.75 9.89
N THR A 33 -5.02 -4.43 10.19
CA THR A 33 -6.07 -5.40 10.47
C THR A 33 -7.10 -5.27 9.36
N GLU A 34 -7.69 -6.37 8.92
CA GLU A 34 -8.73 -6.33 7.90
C GLU A 34 -9.87 -5.39 8.33
N SER A 35 -10.63 -4.89 7.38
CA SER A 35 -11.71 -3.92 7.58
C SER A 35 -11.34 -2.63 8.33
N GLN A 36 -10.04 -2.44 8.68
CA GLN A 36 -9.54 -1.25 9.36
C GLN A 36 -8.65 -0.41 8.42
N THR A 37 -8.66 0.91 8.66
CA THR A 37 -7.74 1.81 7.97
C THR A 37 -6.44 1.94 8.74
N LEU A 38 -5.34 1.50 8.14
CA LEU A 38 -4.00 1.85 8.58
C LEU A 38 -3.62 3.21 8.00
N SER A 39 -3.06 4.11 8.80
CA SER A 39 -2.55 5.40 8.33
C SER A 39 -1.23 5.76 9.00
N ALA A 40 -0.33 6.36 8.24
CA ALA A 40 0.91 6.96 8.72
C ALA A 40 1.02 8.38 8.16
N ASN A 41 1.40 9.33 9.02
CA ASN A 41 1.76 10.68 8.57
C ASN A 41 3.19 10.69 8.00
N ALA A 42 3.63 11.81 7.41
CA ALA A 42 4.98 11.92 6.84
C ALA A 42 6.11 11.59 7.84
N ALA A 43 5.94 11.88 9.14
CA ALA A 43 6.94 11.56 10.16
C ALA A 43 7.04 10.07 10.52
N GLY A 44 6.10 9.26 10.12
CA GLY A 44 6.08 7.80 10.22
C GLY A 44 5.83 7.14 8.87
N GLY A 45 5.96 7.90 7.78
CA GLY A 45 5.73 7.45 6.41
C GLY A 45 6.94 6.76 5.78
N VAL A 46 6.78 6.37 4.53
CA VAL A 46 7.77 5.55 3.80
C VAL A 46 9.09 6.26 3.51
N LEU A 47 9.16 7.59 3.60
CA LEU A 47 10.41 8.35 3.35
C LEU A 47 11.29 8.53 4.59
N THR A 48 10.88 8.06 5.76
CA THR A 48 11.58 8.32 7.03
C THR A 48 12.97 7.69 7.13
N ASN A 49 13.20 6.58 6.48
CA ASN A 49 14.45 5.82 6.45
C ASN A 49 15.18 5.93 5.11
N ASP A 50 14.61 6.67 4.16
CA ASP A 50 15.22 6.97 2.87
C ASP A 50 16.20 8.14 2.97
N THR A 51 17.16 8.20 2.07
CA THR A 51 18.16 9.28 2.04
C THR A 51 18.21 9.94 0.68
N GLY A 52 18.34 11.28 0.65
CA GLY A 52 18.42 12.06 -0.58
C GLY A 52 19.80 12.07 -1.25
N GLY A 53 20.81 11.52 -0.60
CA GLY A 53 22.19 11.52 -1.12
C GLY A 53 22.94 12.84 -0.88
N ASP A 54 22.28 13.94 -0.90
CA ASP A 54 22.73 15.29 -0.47
C ASP A 54 21.66 15.98 0.41
N THR A 55 21.48 17.27 0.40
CA THR A 55 20.56 17.98 1.29
C THR A 55 19.17 18.21 0.69
N GLU A 56 18.83 17.50 -0.36
CA GLU A 56 17.61 17.69 -1.14
C GLU A 56 16.39 16.98 -0.53
N SER A 57 15.21 17.49 -0.87
CA SER A 57 13.95 16.91 -0.41
C SER A 57 13.60 15.66 -1.24
N LEU A 58 13.08 14.65 -0.56
CA LEU A 58 12.58 13.44 -1.20
C LEU A 58 11.08 13.54 -1.47
N ALA A 59 10.65 12.92 -2.57
CA ALA A 59 9.24 12.75 -2.87
C ALA A 59 8.96 11.36 -3.46
N VAL A 60 7.83 10.77 -3.06
CA VAL A 60 7.28 9.59 -3.74
C VAL A 60 6.61 10.04 -5.04
N THR A 61 6.89 9.34 -6.14
CA THR A 61 6.34 9.67 -7.46
C THR A 61 5.46 8.59 -8.04
N ASN A 62 5.71 7.34 -7.71
CA ASN A 62 4.93 6.19 -8.19
C ASN A 62 4.86 5.09 -7.12
N VAL A 63 3.77 4.33 -7.15
CA VAL A 63 3.55 3.13 -6.33
C VAL A 63 3.04 2.02 -7.23
N SER A 64 3.46 0.78 -6.97
CA SER A 64 2.98 -0.41 -7.65
C SER A 64 2.76 -1.57 -6.69
N SER A 65 1.71 -2.35 -6.90
CA SER A 65 1.47 -3.60 -6.17
C SER A 65 2.25 -4.73 -6.82
N ASN A 66 3.03 -5.46 -6.03
CA ASN A 66 3.80 -6.59 -6.52
C ASN A 66 2.91 -7.83 -6.77
N GLY A 67 1.75 -7.92 -6.11
CA GLY A 67 0.80 -9.02 -6.26
C GLY A 67 -0.07 -8.90 -7.50
N THR A 68 -0.63 -7.73 -7.77
CA THR A 68 -1.57 -7.50 -8.88
C THR A 68 -0.93 -6.87 -10.11
N GLY A 69 0.22 -6.22 -9.96
CA GLY A 69 0.87 -5.42 -11.01
C GLY A 69 0.21 -4.05 -11.26
N ASN A 70 -0.82 -3.67 -10.50
CA ASN A 70 -1.41 -2.34 -10.57
C ASN A 70 -0.40 -1.28 -10.15
N SER A 71 -0.49 -0.10 -10.74
CA SER A 71 0.39 1.03 -10.39
C SER A 71 -0.32 2.36 -10.54
N GLY A 72 0.15 3.37 -9.81
CA GLY A 72 -0.35 4.73 -9.85
C GLY A 72 0.71 5.74 -9.43
N ALA A 73 0.50 7.01 -9.79
CA ALA A 73 1.29 8.11 -9.27
C ALA A 73 1.05 8.28 -7.76
N ALA A 74 1.88 9.10 -7.09
CA ALA A 74 1.58 9.54 -5.73
C ALA A 74 0.15 10.09 -5.63
N ASP A 75 -0.49 9.91 -4.49
CA ASP A 75 -1.89 10.24 -4.18
C ASP A 75 -2.95 9.40 -4.94
N ALA A 76 -2.55 8.50 -5.83
CA ALA A 76 -3.46 7.54 -6.45
C ALA A 76 -3.61 6.27 -5.60
N GLY A 77 -4.84 5.78 -5.46
CA GLY A 77 -5.10 4.48 -4.85
C GLY A 77 -4.60 3.34 -5.74
N VAL A 78 -3.74 2.49 -5.22
CA VAL A 78 -3.21 1.31 -5.89
C VAL A 78 -3.82 0.07 -5.27
N LEU A 79 -4.68 -0.62 -6.04
CA LEU A 79 -5.33 -1.85 -5.59
C LEU A 79 -4.33 -3.00 -5.60
N GLY A 80 -4.14 -3.61 -4.43
CA GLY A 80 -3.41 -4.83 -4.22
C GLY A 80 -4.29 -6.07 -4.20
N THR A 81 -3.80 -7.15 -3.63
CA THR A 81 -4.54 -8.41 -3.46
C THR A 81 -5.54 -8.30 -2.31
N TYR A 82 -5.10 -7.76 -1.17
CA TYR A 82 -5.87 -7.69 0.06
C TYR A 82 -6.44 -6.31 0.34
N GLY A 83 -5.92 -5.25 -0.28
CA GLY A 83 -6.37 -3.90 0.01
C GLY A 83 -5.90 -2.85 -0.97
N THR A 84 -6.22 -1.61 -0.66
CA THR A 84 -5.82 -0.45 -1.46
C THR A 84 -4.86 0.42 -0.68
N LEU A 85 -3.67 0.66 -1.25
CA LEU A 85 -2.66 1.57 -0.72
C LEU A 85 -2.71 2.91 -1.47
N THR A 86 -2.68 4.00 -0.73
CA THR A 86 -2.46 5.35 -1.24
C THR A 86 -1.26 5.95 -0.53
N VAL A 87 -0.24 6.35 -1.26
CA VAL A 87 0.96 7.02 -0.72
C VAL A 87 1.03 8.42 -1.29
N ALA A 88 1.11 9.42 -0.42
CA ALA A 88 1.28 10.81 -0.83
C ALA A 88 2.74 11.13 -1.19
N ALA A 89 2.95 12.24 -1.89
CA ALA A 89 4.30 12.66 -2.30
C ALA A 89 5.24 12.90 -1.11
N ASP A 90 4.73 13.27 0.07
CA ASP A 90 5.51 13.45 1.30
C ASP A 90 5.82 12.15 2.05
N GLY A 91 5.43 10.99 1.49
CA GLY A 91 5.63 9.68 2.07
C GLY A 91 4.56 9.25 3.08
N SER A 92 3.62 10.10 3.44
CA SER A 92 2.46 9.69 4.24
C SER A 92 1.61 8.69 3.45
N TYR A 93 0.92 7.78 4.15
CA TYR A 93 0.12 6.78 3.46
C TYR A 93 -1.11 6.35 4.23
N THR A 94 -2.06 5.81 3.48
CA THR A 94 -3.21 5.06 4.00
C THR A 94 -3.32 3.71 3.29
N TYR A 95 -3.69 2.68 4.04
CA TYR A 95 -3.99 1.36 3.51
C TYR A 95 -5.29 0.85 4.12
N ILE A 96 -6.15 0.28 3.30
CA ILE A 96 -7.43 -0.31 3.72
C ILE A 96 -7.47 -1.74 3.19
N ALA A 97 -7.48 -2.72 4.10
CA ALA A 97 -7.65 -4.13 3.77
C ALA A 97 -9.15 -4.45 3.69
N ASN A 98 -9.73 -4.35 2.51
CA ASN A 98 -11.19 -4.45 2.28
C ASN A 98 -11.54 -5.14 0.95
N THR A 99 -10.68 -5.99 0.45
CA THR A 99 -11.01 -6.85 -0.70
C THR A 99 -11.67 -8.14 -0.19
N ALA A 100 -12.37 -8.85 -1.07
CA ALA A 100 -12.92 -10.17 -0.72
C ALA A 100 -11.85 -11.19 -0.26
N ALA A 101 -10.59 -11.00 -0.64
CA ALA A 101 -9.49 -11.84 -0.18
C ALA A 101 -9.00 -11.45 1.23
N ALA A 102 -9.22 -10.20 1.65
CA ALA A 102 -8.95 -9.76 3.02
C ALA A 102 -10.09 -10.18 3.96
N GLU A 103 -11.34 -9.95 3.54
CA GLU A 103 -12.55 -10.29 4.29
C GLU A 103 -12.75 -11.82 4.52
N ALA A 104 -11.97 -12.65 3.81
CA ALA A 104 -11.95 -14.10 3.98
C ALA A 104 -10.81 -14.60 4.88
N LEU A 105 -10.23 -13.72 5.70
CA LEU A 105 -9.18 -14.08 6.66
C LEU A 105 -9.80 -14.30 8.04
N ASP A 106 -9.69 -15.52 8.54
CA ASP A 106 -10.16 -15.87 9.91
C ASP A 106 -9.37 -15.12 10.99
N ALA A 107 -9.99 -14.94 12.13
CA ALA A 107 -9.32 -14.40 13.33
C ALA A 107 -8.10 -15.25 13.72
N GLY A 108 -6.92 -14.68 13.56
CA GLY A 108 -5.62 -15.32 13.80
C GLY A 108 -4.87 -15.65 12.53
N ASP A 109 -5.47 -15.51 11.37
CA ASP A 109 -4.78 -15.58 10.10
C ASP A 109 -3.89 -14.34 9.89
N THR A 110 -2.82 -14.54 9.16
CA THR A 110 -1.86 -13.48 8.86
C THR A 110 -1.32 -13.67 7.46
N VAL A 111 -1.46 -12.64 6.64
CA VAL A 111 -0.93 -12.59 5.28
C VAL A 111 -0.04 -11.35 5.09
N THR A 112 0.73 -11.33 4.02
CA THR A 112 1.57 -10.18 3.69
C THR A 112 1.31 -9.70 2.28
N GLU A 113 1.31 -8.38 2.10
CA GLU A 113 1.25 -7.72 0.81
C GLU A 113 2.44 -6.77 0.64
N VAL A 114 2.98 -6.71 -0.57
CA VAL A 114 4.16 -5.91 -0.87
C VAL A 114 3.85 -4.91 -1.97
N PHE A 115 4.15 -3.65 -1.70
CA PHE A 115 4.12 -2.56 -2.67
C PHE A 115 5.53 -2.05 -2.89
N THR A 116 5.84 -1.66 -4.13
CA THR A 116 7.08 -0.97 -4.47
C THR A 116 6.76 0.49 -4.75
N TYR A 117 7.50 1.40 -4.13
CA TYR A 117 7.37 2.83 -4.40
C TYR A 117 8.66 3.40 -5.01
N THR A 118 8.53 4.47 -5.77
CA THR A 118 9.64 5.19 -6.41
C THR A 118 9.85 6.51 -5.72
N VAL A 119 11.08 6.73 -5.25
CA VAL A 119 11.54 7.97 -4.61
C VAL A 119 12.35 8.77 -5.60
N LYS A 120 12.15 10.07 -5.64
CA LYS A 120 12.98 11.05 -6.35
C LYS A 120 13.44 12.14 -5.41
N ASP A 121 14.58 12.73 -5.76
CA ASP A 121 15.07 14.01 -5.23
C ASP A 121 14.46 15.19 -6.02
N ASP A 122 14.71 16.42 -5.60
CA ASP A 122 14.11 17.62 -6.19
C ASP A 122 14.80 18.08 -7.49
N ASP A 123 15.95 17.50 -7.86
CA ASP A 123 16.61 17.76 -9.15
C ASP A 123 16.09 16.85 -10.29
N ASP A 124 15.19 15.90 -9.98
CA ASP A 124 14.50 14.98 -10.91
C ASP A 124 15.42 14.09 -11.79
N LYS A 125 16.73 14.07 -11.55
CA LYS A 125 17.68 13.33 -12.40
C LYS A 125 17.88 11.89 -11.99
N ASN A 126 17.68 11.60 -10.71
CA ASN A 126 17.88 10.28 -10.16
C ASN A 126 16.59 9.79 -9.46
N SER A 127 16.41 8.49 -9.45
CA SER A 127 15.33 7.86 -8.72
C SER A 127 15.80 6.54 -8.13
N SER A 128 15.22 6.16 -7.01
CA SER A 128 15.40 4.86 -6.37
C SER A 128 14.05 4.20 -6.15
N THR A 129 14.05 2.90 -5.91
CA THR A 129 12.84 2.17 -5.52
C THR A 129 13.06 1.48 -4.20
N ALA A 130 12.00 1.45 -3.38
CA ALA A 130 11.96 0.67 -2.16
C ALA A 130 10.61 -0.02 -2.01
N THR A 131 10.46 -0.82 -0.97
CA THR A 131 9.25 -1.61 -0.75
C THR A 131 8.61 -1.28 0.58
N LEU A 132 7.28 -1.23 0.60
CA LEU A 132 6.47 -1.28 1.81
C LEU A 132 5.84 -2.67 1.89
N THR A 133 6.20 -3.43 2.93
CA THR A 133 5.59 -4.72 3.24
C THR A 133 4.54 -4.52 4.33
N ILE A 134 3.29 -4.83 4.03
CA ILE A 134 2.16 -4.73 4.96
C ILE A 134 1.79 -6.14 5.41
N THR A 135 1.83 -6.38 6.71
CA THR A 135 1.27 -7.58 7.34
C THR A 135 -0.19 -7.30 7.67
N ILE A 136 -1.10 -8.12 7.16
CA ILE A 136 -2.54 -8.03 7.41
C ILE A 136 -2.92 -9.15 8.37
N ASN A 137 -3.58 -8.79 9.46
CA ASN A 137 -4.16 -9.73 10.39
C ASN A 137 -5.66 -9.84 10.13
N GLY A 138 -6.17 -11.06 10.04
CA GLY A 138 -7.57 -11.35 10.01
C GLY A 138 -8.28 -10.97 11.32
N ALA A 139 -9.55 -10.66 11.24
CA ALA A 139 -10.42 -10.40 12.37
C ALA A 139 -11.67 -11.28 12.23
N ASN A 140 -12.39 -11.49 13.29
CA ASN A 140 -13.64 -12.23 13.23
C ASN A 140 -14.75 -11.34 12.65
N ASP A 141 -15.36 -11.78 11.60
CA ASP A 141 -16.49 -11.10 11.01
C ASP A 141 -17.79 -11.37 11.78
N ALA A 142 -18.77 -10.53 11.57
CA ALA A 142 -20.06 -10.67 12.20
C ALA A 142 -20.95 -11.62 11.38
N ILE A 143 -21.48 -12.63 12.02
CA ILE A 143 -22.53 -13.47 11.43
C ILE A 143 -23.74 -12.59 11.08
N VAL A 144 -24.20 -12.67 9.84
CA VAL A 144 -25.41 -12.00 9.37
C VAL A 144 -26.53 -13.03 9.32
N ALA A 145 -27.42 -12.96 10.32
CA ALA A 145 -28.64 -13.74 10.34
C ALA A 145 -29.73 -13.06 9.51
N VAL A 146 -30.38 -13.81 8.65
CA VAL A 146 -31.53 -13.39 7.84
C VAL A 146 -32.80 -14.00 8.36
N ASP A 147 -33.86 -13.20 8.47
CA ASP A 147 -35.16 -13.68 8.96
C ASP A 147 -35.81 -14.66 7.98
N ASP A 148 -36.05 -15.90 8.44
CA ASP A 148 -36.80 -16.91 7.69
C ASP A 148 -38.31 -16.69 7.79
N THR A 149 -39.01 -17.04 6.74
CA THR A 149 -40.48 -17.05 6.73
C THR A 149 -41.01 -18.37 6.20
N ASP A 150 -42.01 -18.89 6.88
CA ASP A 150 -42.74 -20.05 6.43
C ASP A 150 -44.25 -19.79 6.47
N SER A 151 -45.04 -20.56 5.72
CA SER A 151 -46.48 -20.48 5.68
C SER A 151 -47.09 -21.86 5.74
N VAL A 152 -48.23 -21.99 6.44
CA VAL A 152 -49.00 -23.23 6.56
C VAL A 152 -50.45 -22.91 6.33
N ASP A 153 -51.16 -23.80 5.62
CA ASP A 153 -52.60 -23.70 5.44
C ASP A 153 -53.35 -24.17 6.71
N GLU A 154 -54.57 -23.66 6.90
CA GLU A 154 -55.38 -24.00 8.03
C GLU A 154 -55.66 -25.53 8.10
N GLY A 155 -55.30 -26.14 9.22
CA GLY A 155 -55.43 -27.57 9.46
C GLY A 155 -54.24 -28.44 9.12
N GLU A 156 -53.18 -27.84 8.52
CA GLU A 156 -51.90 -28.48 8.25
C GLU A 156 -50.91 -28.22 9.39
N THR A 157 -49.82 -28.97 9.40
CA THR A 157 -48.76 -28.84 10.40
C THR A 157 -47.43 -28.66 9.68
N VAL A 158 -46.71 -27.56 9.94
CA VAL A 158 -45.30 -27.42 9.54
C VAL A 158 -44.44 -28.10 10.59
N SER A 159 -43.67 -29.09 10.16
CA SER A 159 -42.69 -29.77 11.02
C SER A 159 -41.31 -29.62 10.38
N ARG A 160 -40.46 -28.85 11.00
CA ARG A 160 -39.07 -28.69 10.62
C ARG A 160 -38.16 -29.27 11.72
N THR A 161 -37.13 -29.96 11.31
CA THR A 161 -36.12 -30.47 12.24
C THR A 161 -34.95 -29.50 12.27
N VAL A 162 -34.75 -28.83 13.37
CA VAL A 162 -33.60 -27.91 13.62
C VAL A 162 -32.25 -28.65 13.59
N SER A 163 -32.22 -29.92 13.19
CA SER A 163 -31.00 -30.72 13.09
C SER A 163 -30.36 -30.72 11.69
N ASP A 164 -30.99 -30.08 10.72
CA ASP A 164 -30.39 -29.84 9.41
C ASP A 164 -29.95 -28.37 9.36
N PRO A 165 -28.63 -28.11 9.45
CA PRO A 165 -28.13 -26.75 9.40
C PRO A 165 -28.38 -26.07 8.05
N GLN A 166 -28.98 -26.75 7.08
CA GLN A 166 -29.27 -26.22 5.76
C GLN A 166 -30.72 -25.74 5.56
N GLU A 167 -31.62 -25.94 6.50
CA GLU A 167 -33.05 -25.60 6.35
C GLU A 167 -33.50 -24.31 7.03
N LEU A 168 -32.75 -23.79 8.03
CA LEU A 168 -33.11 -22.57 8.76
C LEU A 168 -32.02 -21.48 8.69
N ASP A 169 -30.86 -21.82 8.13
CA ASP A 169 -29.68 -20.92 8.05
C ASP A 169 -29.14 -20.81 6.62
N HIS A 170 -29.92 -21.21 5.63
CA HIS A 170 -29.50 -21.30 4.23
C HIS A 170 -29.08 -19.90 3.64
N ASP A 171 -29.60 -18.84 4.20
CA ASP A 171 -29.32 -17.46 3.80
C ASP A 171 -28.55 -16.64 4.85
N ASP A 172 -28.28 -17.27 6.02
CA ASP A 172 -27.33 -16.71 6.98
C ASP A 172 -25.91 -16.80 6.42
N THR A 173 -25.11 -15.79 6.65
CA THR A 173 -23.74 -15.73 6.12
C THR A 173 -22.75 -15.39 7.21
N ASP A 174 -21.65 -16.11 7.20
CA ASP A 174 -20.41 -15.77 7.86
C ASP A 174 -19.33 -15.72 6.78
N VAL A 175 -18.49 -14.72 6.77
CA VAL A 175 -17.50 -14.52 5.71
C VAL A 175 -16.08 -14.90 6.13
N ASP A 176 -15.91 -15.39 7.38
CA ASP A 176 -14.64 -15.89 7.91
C ASP A 176 -14.21 -17.22 7.22
#